data_71468b1fa327de5a5bbf8d94b6e87dcb
#
_entry.id   71468b1fa327de5a5bbf8d94b6e87dcb
#
_cell.length_a   1.000
_cell.length_b   1.000
_cell.length_c   1.000
_cell.angle_alpha   90.00
_cell.angle_beta   90.00
_cell.angle_gamma   90.00
#
_symmetry.space_group_name_H-M   'P 1'
#
loop_
_entity.id
_entity.type
_entity.pdbx_description
1 polymer ?
#
loop_
_entity_poly.entity_id
_entity_poly.type
_entity_poly.pdbx_seq_one_letter_code
_entity_poly.pdbx_strand_id
1 'polypeptide(L)'
;DSRMAVELSALKDMIEERFNTLAWLGSSKQNPIQSNLMLKMIRAGYSPALARAILERMPEEMSAAESVRWLMEVLERNLKTDMHAPPLYEEGGIFALVGSTGVGKTTTTAKLAAHCARIHGPGSVGLITLDTYRVGGYEQLRAYGRMMGVVAHLAHDRAALKDLLNLLSGKRLV
;
A
#
# COMPACT_ATOMS: atom_id res chain seq x y z
N ASP A 1 -29.37 5.42 19.65
CA ASP A 1 -29.52 3.95 19.84
C ASP A 1 -28.80 3.12 18.75
N SER A 2 -28.86 3.51 17.47
CA SER A 2 -28.22 2.75 16.38
C SER A 2 -26.68 2.69 16.47
N ARG A 3 -26.03 3.79 16.89
CA ARG A 3 -24.57 3.86 16.99
C ARG A 3 -24.03 2.98 18.12
N MET A 4 -24.72 2.98 19.26
CA MET A 4 -24.36 2.13 20.40
C MET A 4 -24.53 0.64 20.09
N ALA A 5 -25.57 0.27 19.31
CA ALA A 5 -25.75 -1.11 18.87
C ALA A 5 -24.63 -1.59 17.94
N VAL A 6 -24.15 -0.72 17.05
CA VAL A 6 -23.01 -1.02 16.17
C VAL A 6 -21.71 -1.17 16.97
N GLU A 7 -21.47 -0.30 17.95
CA GLU A 7 -20.29 -0.36 18.82
C GLU A 7 -20.30 -1.63 19.70
N LEU A 8 -21.47 -2.01 20.24
CA LEU A 8 -21.62 -3.26 20.99
C LEU A 8 -21.41 -4.50 20.14
N SER A 9 -21.92 -4.50 18.90
CA SER A 9 -21.68 -5.60 17.96
C SER A 9 -20.20 -5.73 17.63
N ALA A 10 -19.52 -4.64 17.33
CA ALA A 10 -18.08 -4.64 17.05
C ALA A 10 -17.24 -5.14 18.23
N LEU A 11 -17.64 -4.75 19.48
CA LEU A 11 -16.98 -5.24 20.69
C LEU A 11 -17.20 -6.74 20.91
N LYS A 12 -18.43 -7.23 20.68
CA LYS A 12 -18.75 -8.66 20.73
C LYS A 12 -17.92 -9.45 19.74
N ASP A 13 -17.86 -9.02 18.48
CA ASP A 13 -17.10 -9.68 17.43
C ASP A 13 -15.60 -9.74 17.78
N MET A 14 -15.06 -8.65 18.34
CA MET A 14 -13.67 -8.60 18.81
C MET A 14 -13.41 -9.58 19.96
N ILE A 15 -14.33 -9.71 20.90
CA ILE A 15 -14.21 -10.65 22.04
C ILE A 15 -14.28 -12.09 21.52
N GLU A 16 -15.20 -12.41 20.63
CA GLU A 16 -15.35 -13.73 20.03
C GLU A 16 -14.10 -14.12 19.21
N GLU A 17 -13.54 -13.20 18.46
CA GLU A 17 -12.32 -13.43 17.69
C GLU A 17 -11.12 -13.71 18.60
N ARG A 18 -10.96 -12.97 19.70
CA ARG A 18 -9.91 -13.20 20.70
C ARG A 18 -10.09 -14.52 21.42
N PHE A 19 -11.31 -14.85 21.81
CA PHE A 19 -11.63 -16.13 22.46
C PHE A 19 -11.31 -17.31 21.54
N ASN A 20 -11.74 -17.24 20.28
CA ASN A 20 -11.46 -18.25 19.27
C ASN A 20 -9.94 -18.39 19.00
N THR A 21 -9.19 -17.31 19.05
CA THR A 21 -7.73 -17.32 18.90
C THR A 21 -7.06 -18.03 20.09
N LEU A 22 -7.51 -17.73 21.31
CA LEU A 22 -6.98 -18.39 22.52
C LEU A 22 -7.35 -19.88 22.55
N ALA A 23 -8.57 -20.24 22.21
CA ALA A 23 -9.01 -21.63 22.11
C ALA A 23 -8.19 -22.40 21.06
N TRP A 24 -7.91 -21.77 19.92
CA TRP A 24 -7.05 -22.33 18.88
C TRP A 24 -5.61 -22.54 19.38
N LEU A 25 -5.02 -21.57 20.08
CA LEU A 25 -3.69 -21.67 20.67
C LEU A 25 -3.60 -22.71 21.79
N GLY A 26 -4.70 -22.98 22.50
CA GLY A 26 -4.78 -23.95 23.57
C GLY A 26 -5.08 -25.39 23.14
N SER A 27 -5.39 -25.61 21.85
CA SER A 27 -5.71 -26.96 21.37
C SER A 27 -4.45 -27.84 21.31
N SER A 28 -4.49 -29.01 21.98
CA SER A 28 -3.38 -29.93 22.16
C SER A 28 -2.85 -30.61 20.87
N LYS A 29 -3.44 -30.29 19.72
CA LYS A 29 -3.04 -30.83 18.41
C LYS A 29 -2.09 -29.91 17.62
N GLN A 30 -1.69 -28.78 18.19
CA GLN A 30 -0.94 -27.78 17.42
C GLN A 30 0.57 -27.94 17.60
N ASN A 31 1.23 -27.91 16.47
CA ASN A 31 2.68 -27.78 16.40
C ASN A 31 3.12 -26.46 17.06
N PRO A 32 4.08 -26.45 18.00
CA PRO A 32 4.62 -25.22 18.61
C PRO A 32 5.06 -24.17 17.58
N ILE A 33 5.49 -24.60 16.40
CA ILE A 33 5.87 -23.72 15.28
C ILE A 33 4.66 -22.95 14.79
N GLN A 34 3.50 -23.60 14.59
CA GLN A 34 2.26 -22.93 14.16
C GLN A 34 1.82 -21.89 15.18
N SER A 35 1.84 -22.22 16.47
CA SER A 35 1.45 -21.27 17.54
C SER A 35 2.37 -20.05 17.55
N ASN A 36 3.68 -20.23 17.36
CA ASN A 36 4.65 -19.13 17.31
C ASN A 36 4.41 -18.25 16.08
N LEU A 37 4.17 -18.86 14.91
CA LEU A 37 3.86 -18.13 13.66
C LEU A 37 2.54 -17.36 13.78
N MET A 38 1.51 -17.93 14.40
CA MET A 38 0.25 -17.26 14.68
C MET A 38 0.47 -15.96 15.46
N LEU A 39 1.23 -16.05 16.57
CA LEU A 39 1.54 -14.87 17.38
C LEU A 39 2.35 -13.82 16.62
N LYS A 40 3.31 -14.26 15.79
CA LYS A 40 4.09 -13.33 14.94
C LYS A 40 3.24 -12.64 13.91
N MET A 41 2.31 -13.34 13.25
CA MET A 41 1.39 -12.75 12.29
C MET A 41 0.48 -11.70 12.96
N ILE A 42 -0.11 -12.03 14.11
CA ILE A 42 -0.96 -11.09 14.85
C ILE A 42 -0.17 -9.84 15.28
N ARG A 43 1.07 -10.02 15.78
CA ARG A 43 1.94 -8.87 16.13
C ARG A 43 2.35 -8.03 14.92
N ALA A 44 2.43 -8.63 13.75
CA ALA A 44 2.67 -7.93 12.48
C ALA A 44 1.42 -7.23 11.91
N GLY A 45 0.25 -7.38 12.56
CA GLY A 45 -1.00 -6.70 12.18
C GLY A 45 -1.93 -7.51 11.28
N TYR A 46 -1.63 -8.78 11.02
CA TYR A 46 -2.56 -9.65 10.30
C TYR A 46 -3.74 -10.04 11.20
N SER A 47 -4.93 -10.18 10.61
CA SER A 47 -6.09 -10.65 11.37
C SER A 47 -5.90 -12.10 11.84
N PRO A 48 -6.40 -12.45 13.04
CA PRO A 48 -6.35 -13.82 13.54
C PRO A 48 -7.03 -14.83 12.60
N ALA A 49 -8.11 -14.43 11.94
CA ALA A 49 -8.81 -15.27 10.97
C ALA A 49 -7.93 -15.62 9.76
N LEU A 50 -7.22 -14.64 9.20
CA LEU A 50 -6.29 -14.87 8.09
C LEU A 50 -5.11 -15.73 8.53
N ALA A 51 -4.52 -15.45 9.69
CA ALA A 51 -3.41 -16.21 10.23
C ALA A 51 -3.79 -17.68 10.43
N ARG A 52 -4.98 -17.95 10.99
CA ARG A 52 -5.52 -19.30 11.15
C ARG A 52 -5.71 -20.01 9.82
N ALA A 53 -6.41 -19.37 8.87
CA ALA A 53 -6.70 -19.96 7.55
C ALA A 53 -5.44 -20.35 6.77
N ILE A 54 -4.34 -19.64 6.98
CA ILE A 54 -3.05 -19.97 6.38
C ILE A 54 -2.40 -21.13 7.15
N LEU A 55 -2.29 -21.02 8.47
CA LEU A 55 -1.52 -21.98 9.28
C LEU A 55 -2.17 -23.36 9.37
N GLU A 56 -3.50 -23.46 9.23
CA GLU A 56 -4.22 -24.75 9.13
C GLU A 56 -3.85 -25.54 7.87
N ARG A 57 -3.30 -24.86 6.85
CA ARG A 57 -2.84 -25.47 5.60
C ARG A 57 -1.33 -25.73 5.59
N MET A 58 -0.63 -25.40 6.67
CA MET A 58 0.80 -25.61 6.75
C MET A 58 1.13 -27.12 6.83
N PRO A 59 2.04 -27.63 6.01
CA PRO A 59 2.51 -29.01 6.12
C PRO A 59 3.07 -29.32 7.51
N GLU A 60 2.78 -30.52 8.03
CA GLU A 60 3.11 -30.90 9.40
C GLU A 60 4.63 -31.13 9.63
N GLU A 61 5.32 -31.59 8.60
CA GLU A 61 6.75 -31.99 8.69
C GLU A 61 7.69 -30.89 8.20
N MET A 62 7.56 -29.66 8.74
CA MET A 62 8.44 -28.56 8.40
C MET A 62 9.27 -28.12 9.60
N SER A 63 10.55 -27.85 9.38
CA SER A 63 11.39 -27.13 10.35
C SER A 63 10.88 -25.68 10.52
N ALA A 64 11.29 -25.04 11.61
CA ALA A 64 10.89 -23.64 11.86
C ALA A 64 11.33 -22.69 10.74
N ALA A 65 12.50 -22.91 10.12
CA ALA A 65 12.99 -22.09 9.01
C ALA A 65 12.18 -22.30 7.73
N GLU A 66 11.83 -23.53 7.41
CA GLU A 66 11.00 -23.87 6.26
C GLU A 66 9.58 -23.34 6.42
N SER A 67 9.00 -23.41 7.61
CA SER A 67 7.67 -22.88 7.92
C SER A 67 7.60 -21.38 7.73
N VAL A 68 8.62 -20.63 8.12
CA VAL A 68 8.69 -19.17 7.87
C VAL A 68 8.78 -18.89 6.38
N ARG A 69 9.63 -19.61 5.65
CA ARG A 69 9.76 -19.43 4.19
C ARG A 69 8.46 -19.74 3.48
N TRP A 70 7.83 -20.85 3.79
CA TRP A 70 6.54 -21.26 3.25
C TRP A 70 5.46 -20.21 3.53
N LEU A 71 5.40 -19.67 4.75
CA LEU A 71 4.45 -18.62 5.11
C LEU A 71 4.65 -17.36 4.26
N MET A 72 5.89 -16.92 4.08
CA MET A 72 6.21 -15.75 3.25
C MET A 72 5.81 -15.99 1.78
N GLU A 73 6.09 -17.16 1.23
CA GLU A 73 5.70 -17.53 -0.13
C GLU A 73 4.18 -17.58 -0.30
N VAL A 74 3.45 -18.08 0.70
CA VAL A 74 1.98 -18.09 0.67
C VAL A 74 1.42 -16.68 0.71
N LEU A 75 1.94 -15.81 1.57
CA LEU A 75 1.51 -14.41 1.64
C LEU A 75 1.79 -13.68 0.33
N GLU A 76 2.99 -13.81 -0.22
CA GLU A 76 3.40 -13.19 -1.48
C GLU A 76 2.54 -13.65 -2.65
N ARG A 77 2.33 -14.96 -2.80
CA ARG A 77 1.54 -15.56 -3.89
C ARG A 77 0.05 -15.17 -3.85
N ASN A 78 -0.48 -14.91 -2.65
CA ASN A 78 -1.89 -14.53 -2.47
C ASN A 78 -2.09 -13.01 -2.39
N LEU A 79 -1.01 -12.23 -2.41
CA LEU A 79 -1.12 -10.79 -2.49
C LEU A 79 -1.66 -10.40 -3.87
N LYS A 80 -2.86 -9.83 -3.88
CA LYS A 80 -3.47 -9.35 -5.12
C LYS A 80 -2.71 -8.11 -5.61
N THR A 81 -1.96 -8.28 -6.66
CA THR A 81 -1.24 -7.21 -7.36
C THR A 81 -1.57 -7.27 -8.83
N ASP A 82 -1.39 -6.16 -9.52
CA ASP A 82 -1.60 -6.08 -10.97
C ASP A 82 -0.28 -6.35 -11.71
N MET A 83 0.35 -7.49 -11.42
CA MET A 83 1.68 -7.86 -11.93
C MET A 83 1.72 -8.02 -13.47
N HIS A 84 0.57 -8.21 -14.10
CA HIS A 84 0.48 -8.40 -15.55
C HIS A 84 0.09 -7.12 -16.30
N ALA A 85 -0.31 -6.07 -15.59
CA ALA A 85 -0.56 -4.78 -16.21
C ALA A 85 0.76 -4.10 -16.60
N PRO A 86 0.77 -3.34 -17.70
CA PRO A 86 1.91 -2.52 -18.04
C PRO A 86 2.17 -1.52 -16.89
N PRO A 87 3.44 -1.21 -16.60
CA PRO A 87 3.76 -0.18 -15.61
C PRO A 87 3.10 1.16 -15.97
N LEU A 88 2.63 1.93 -14.99
CA LEU A 88 1.94 3.20 -15.21
C LEU A 88 2.74 4.17 -16.09
N TYR A 89 4.05 4.16 -16.02
CA TYR A 89 4.91 4.99 -16.86
C TYR A 89 5.01 4.50 -18.31
N GLU A 90 4.62 3.25 -18.61
CA GLU A 90 4.49 2.71 -19.97
C GLU A 90 3.07 2.90 -20.49
N GLU A 91 2.06 2.69 -19.68
CA GLU A 91 0.67 2.94 -20.02
C GLU A 91 0.45 4.42 -20.36
N GLY A 92 0.99 5.31 -19.54
CA GLY A 92 0.82 6.75 -19.68
C GLY A 92 -0.56 7.21 -19.20
N GLY A 93 -0.77 8.52 -19.22
CA GLY A 93 -2.03 9.13 -18.80
C GLY A 93 -1.90 10.06 -17.59
N ILE A 94 -3.02 10.38 -16.99
CA ILE A 94 -3.13 11.26 -15.83
C ILE A 94 -3.44 10.41 -14.61
N PHE A 95 -2.57 10.44 -13.59
CA PHE A 95 -2.74 9.68 -12.37
C PHE A 95 -2.73 10.57 -11.14
N ALA A 96 -3.64 10.32 -10.22
CA ALA A 96 -3.70 11.01 -8.94
C ALA A 96 -3.35 10.04 -7.78
N LEU A 97 -2.27 10.32 -7.05
CA LEU A 97 -1.93 9.57 -5.85
C LEU A 97 -2.66 10.15 -4.64
N VAL A 98 -3.56 9.38 -4.08
CA VAL A 98 -4.37 9.74 -2.91
C VAL A 98 -3.99 8.89 -1.71
N GLY A 99 -4.20 9.44 -0.51
CA GLY A 99 -3.92 8.73 0.74
C GLY A 99 -3.60 9.70 1.88
N SER A 100 -3.45 9.18 3.09
CA SER A 100 -3.14 9.95 4.30
C SER A 100 -1.78 10.64 4.22
N THR A 101 -1.55 11.61 5.10
CA THR A 101 -0.25 12.30 5.20
C THR A 101 0.85 11.32 5.63
N GLY A 102 2.05 11.45 5.05
CA GLY A 102 3.21 10.65 5.45
C GLY A 102 3.36 9.27 4.79
N VAL A 103 2.36 8.77 4.05
CA VAL A 103 2.41 7.43 3.40
C VAL A 103 3.33 7.34 2.19
N GLY A 104 4.00 8.41 1.81
CA GLY A 104 4.99 8.40 0.73
C GLY A 104 4.47 8.78 -0.66
N LYS A 105 3.29 9.42 -0.79
CA LYS A 105 2.73 9.85 -2.08
C LYS A 105 3.73 10.63 -2.95
N THR A 106 4.31 11.69 -2.42
CA THR A 106 5.29 12.53 -3.14
C THR A 106 6.50 11.74 -3.60
N THR A 107 7.00 10.83 -2.75
CA THR A 107 8.13 9.97 -3.10
C THR A 107 7.77 8.96 -4.20
N THR A 108 6.56 8.40 -4.15
CA THR A 108 6.08 7.47 -5.18
C THR A 108 5.87 8.21 -6.51
N THR A 109 5.26 9.40 -6.48
CA THR A 109 5.14 10.26 -7.66
C THR A 109 6.50 10.55 -8.29
N ALA A 110 7.50 10.92 -7.49
CA ALA A 110 8.85 11.17 -7.99
C ALA A 110 9.49 9.92 -8.60
N LYS A 111 9.30 8.73 -8.03
CA LYS A 111 9.80 7.47 -8.59
C LYS A 111 9.15 7.14 -9.93
N LEU A 112 7.84 7.24 -10.05
CA LEU A 112 7.11 7.02 -11.31
C LEU A 112 7.56 8.01 -12.38
N ALA A 113 7.66 9.29 -12.03
CA ALA A 113 8.18 10.33 -12.91
C ALA A 113 9.61 10.05 -13.39
N ALA A 114 10.49 9.60 -12.49
CA ALA A 114 11.88 9.26 -12.83
C ALA A 114 11.95 8.06 -13.79
N HIS A 115 11.13 7.04 -13.61
CA HIS A 115 11.04 5.91 -14.53
C HIS A 115 10.57 6.35 -15.91
N CYS A 116 9.52 7.15 -16.00
CA CYS A 116 9.00 7.69 -17.26
C CYS A 116 10.03 8.59 -17.95
N ALA A 117 10.63 9.53 -17.22
CA ALA A 117 11.64 10.45 -17.75
C ALA A 117 12.90 9.71 -18.27
N ARG A 118 13.31 8.62 -17.62
CA ARG A 118 14.45 7.80 -18.05
C ARG A 118 14.18 7.09 -19.38
N ILE A 119 12.94 6.62 -19.61
CA ILE A 119 12.60 5.82 -20.80
C ILE A 119 12.18 6.74 -21.95
N HIS A 120 11.38 7.76 -21.67
CA HIS A 120 10.72 8.60 -22.67
C HIS A 120 11.25 10.04 -22.71
N GLY A 121 12.25 10.36 -21.89
CA GLY A 121 12.82 11.70 -21.73
C GLY A 121 12.06 12.59 -20.74
N PRO A 122 12.74 13.61 -20.14
CA PRO A 122 12.11 14.51 -19.16
C PRO A 122 10.91 15.29 -19.72
N GLY A 123 10.92 15.56 -21.02
CA GLY A 123 9.84 16.25 -21.71
C GLY A 123 8.51 15.49 -21.72
N SER A 124 8.51 14.17 -21.45
CA SER A 124 7.31 13.33 -21.45
C SER A 124 6.51 13.37 -20.15
N VAL A 125 7.04 14.03 -19.11
CA VAL A 125 6.47 13.99 -17.76
C VAL A 125 5.96 15.37 -17.34
N GLY A 126 4.78 15.41 -16.72
CA GLY A 126 4.25 16.55 -15.97
C GLY A 126 4.11 16.19 -14.50
N LEU A 127 4.41 17.13 -13.62
CA LEU A 127 4.23 16.99 -12.18
C LEU A 127 3.34 18.09 -11.65
N ILE A 128 2.28 17.71 -10.94
CA ILE A 128 1.36 18.66 -10.30
C ILE A 128 1.21 18.28 -8.83
N THR A 129 1.28 19.24 -7.93
CA THR A 129 0.90 19.06 -6.53
C THR A 129 -0.32 19.92 -6.20
N LEU A 130 -1.20 19.36 -5.38
CA LEU A 130 -2.35 20.05 -4.77
C LEU A 130 -2.10 20.34 -3.28
N ASP A 131 -0.89 20.01 -2.77
CA ASP A 131 -0.54 20.18 -1.36
C ASP A 131 -0.17 21.64 -1.09
N THR A 132 -1.20 22.45 -0.82
CA THR A 132 -1.07 23.86 -0.47
C THR A 132 -0.92 24.09 1.04
N TYR A 133 -1.13 23.06 1.86
CA TYR A 133 -1.19 23.17 3.32
C TYR A 133 0.11 22.81 4.01
N ARG A 134 0.89 21.87 3.47
CA ARG A 134 2.11 21.41 4.09
C ARG A 134 3.29 22.31 3.69
N VAL A 135 3.90 22.95 4.69
CA VAL A 135 5.13 23.72 4.49
C VAL A 135 6.20 22.83 3.86
N GLY A 136 6.72 23.23 2.71
CA GLY A 136 7.74 22.48 1.98
C GLY A 136 7.25 21.32 1.11
N GLY A 137 5.95 21.00 1.06
CA GLY A 137 5.42 19.91 0.21
C GLY A 137 5.68 20.15 -1.28
N TYR A 138 5.41 21.35 -1.74
CA TYR A 138 5.73 21.78 -3.12
C TYR A 138 7.23 21.81 -3.39
N GLU A 139 8.02 22.37 -2.46
CA GLU A 139 9.48 22.45 -2.61
C GLU A 139 10.12 21.06 -2.70
N GLN A 140 9.60 20.07 -1.98
CA GLN A 140 10.07 18.69 -2.08
C GLN A 140 9.83 18.12 -3.48
N LEU A 141 8.61 18.28 -4.04
CA LEU A 141 8.30 17.81 -5.40
C LEU A 141 9.13 18.56 -6.45
N ARG A 142 9.31 19.87 -6.25
CA ARG A 142 10.14 20.73 -7.10
C ARG A 142 11.61 20.31 -7.08
N ALA A 143 12.14 19.91 -5.93
CA ALA A 143 13.50 19.39 -5.80
C ALA A 143 13.67 18.09 -6.60
N TYR A 144 12.75 17.15 -6.49
CA TYR A 144 12.74 15.94 -7.31
C TYR A 144 12.64 16.26 -8.81
N GLY A 145 11.76 17.19 -9.17
CA GLY A 145 11.61 17.66 -10.57
C GLY A 145 12.93 18.19 -11.13
N ARG A 146 13.64 19.04 -10.36
CA ARG A 146 14.95 19.55 -10.79
C ARG A 146 15.99 18.45 -11.03
N MET A 147 16.01 17.43 -10.18
CA MET A 147 16.93 16.29 -10.34
C MET A 147 16.68 15.51 -11.63
N MET A 148 15.44 15.50 -12.12
CA MET A 148 15.01 14.76 -13.30
C MET A 148 14.90 15.64 -14.56
N GLY A 149 15.10 16.95 -14.45
CA GLY A 149 14.83 17.89 -15.54
C GLY A 149 13.33 18.08 -15.84
N VAL A 150 12.45 17.80 -14.86
CA VAL A 150 11.00 17.91 -14.99
C VAL A 150 10.50 19.08 -14.16
N VAL A 151 9.59 19.89 -14.75
CA VAL A 151 8.97 21.01 -14.04
C VAL A 151 7.83 20.50 -13.16
N ALA A 152 7.85 20.87 -11.88
CA ALA A 152 6.73 20.65 -10.96
C ALA A 152 5.87 21.91 -10.85
N HIS A 153 4.58 21.74 -10.93
CA HIS A 153 3.57 22.78 -10.87
C HIS A 153 2.77 22.68 -9.57
N LEU A 154 2.27 23.82 -9.08
CA LEU A 154 1.37 23.89 -7.94
C LEU A 154 -0.01 24.37 -8.45
N ALA A 155 -1.04 23.58 -8.18
CA ALA A 155 -2.42 24.00 -8.40
C ALA A 155 -3.05 24.37 -7.06
N HIS A 156 -3.48 25.61 -6.93
CA HIS A 156 -4.09 26.13 -5.71
C HIS A 156 -5.58 25.82 -5.61
N ASP A 157 -6.22 25.61 -6.76
CA ASP A 157 -7.65 25.34 -6.88
C ASP A 157 -7.97 24.47 -8.10
N ARG A 158 -9.26 24.19 -8.27
CA ARG A 158 -9.76 23.37 -9.38
C ARG A 158 -9.53 24.00 -10.75
N ALA A 159 -9.64 25.34 -10.86
CA ALA A 159 -9.44 26.05 -12.12
C ALA A 159 -7.97 25.94 -12.55
N ALA A 160 -7.03 26.24 -11.63
CA ALA A 160 -5.60 26.10 -11.86
C ALA A 160 -5.21 24.66 -12.22
N LEU A 161 -5.82 23.66 -11.57
CA LEU A 161 -5.59 22.24 -11.93
C LEU A 161 -6.02 21.95 -13.36
N LYS A 162 -7.21 22.43 -13.76
CA LYS A 162 -7.73 22.23 -15.13
C LYS A 162 -6.81 22.87 -16.17
N ASP A 163 -6.35 24.09 -15.92
CA ASP A 163 -5.43 24.80 -16.83
C ASP A 163 -4.08 24.08 -16.95
N LEU A 164 -3.54 23.57 -15.82
CA LEU A 164 -2.31 22.78 -15.83
C LEU A 164 -2.48 21.45 -16.57
N LEU A 165 -3.59 20.75 -16.40
CA LEU A 165 -3.87 19.53 -17.14
C LEU A 165 -3.98 19.78 -18.65
N ASN A 166 -4.57 20.91 -19.06
CA ASN A 166 -4.60 21.33 -20.47
C ASN A 166 -3.20 21.65 -20.99
N LEU A 167 -2.40 22.38 -20.21
CA LEU A 167 -1.01 22.73 -20.56
C LEU A 167 -0.15 21.47 -20.73
N LEU A 168 -0.38 20.48 -19.90
CA LEU A 168 0.39 19.23 -19.87
C LEU A 168 -0.22 18.11 -20.73
N SER A 169 -1.26 18.40 -21.51
CA SER A 169 -1.99 17.39 -22.31
C SER A 169 -1.12 16.62 -23.31
N GLY A 170 0.00 17.22 -23.76
CA GLY A 170 0.96 16.53 -24.61
C GLY A 170 2.00 15.68 -23.88
N LYS A 171 1.93 15.60 -22.57
CA LYS A 171 2.82 14.74 -21.77
C LYS A 171 2.31 13.31 -21.78
N ARG A 172 3.26 12.36 -21.73
CA ARG A 172 2.90 10.94 -21.65
C ARG A 172 2.36 10.57 -20.27
N LEU A 173 2.95 11.13 -19.20
CA LEU A 173 2.57 10.90 -17.82
C LEU A 173 2.40 12.21 -17.08
N VAL A 174 1.26 12.40 -16.43
CA VAL A 174 1.01 13.54 -15.55
C VAL A 174 0.59 13.03 -14.17
#